data_64b1324332ff02b5dd96c1186cd6ea78
#
_entry.id   64b1324332ff02b5dd96c1186cd6ea78
#
_cell.length_a   1.000
_cell.length_b   1.000
_cell.length_c   1.000
_cell.angle_alpha   90.00
_cell.angle_beta   90.00
_cell.angle_gamma   90.00
#
_symmetry.space_group_name_H-M   'P 1'
#
loop_
_entity.id
_entity.type
_entity.pdbx_description
1 polymer ?
#
loop_
_entity_poly.entity_id
_entity_poly.type
_entity_poly.pdbx_seq_one_letter_code
_entity_poly.pdbx_strand_id
1 'polypeptide(L)'
;MTLENGKPVIDYVLFYEDTAETLSEQQLYTFFDFPQNFIDDLKMKHENVINGIPDIAPHFYNGNGYVAVGGGIYSWYALLGIETLRKVGSTLPVEIFLPNESDYDYQYCEKILPQLNAKCIEMHRVFGSEGLKNFQVEGYQYKVFALLASSFENAFLMDSDTYAVSNPDVLFDSELYENYKMITWPDFWRRTTSPV
;
A
#
# COMPACT_ATOMS: atom_id res chain seq x y z
N MET A 1 -12.98 -15.58 -7.24
CA MET A 1 -14.10 -15.86 -6.32
C MET A 1 -15.36 -16.09 -7.15
N THR A 2 -16.06 -17.17 -6.98
CA THR A 2 -17.29 -17.48 -7.71
C THR A 2 -18.39 -17.82 -6.72
N LEU A 3 -19.62 -17.38 -7.00
CA LEU A 3 -20.80 -17.81 -6.26
C LEU A 3 -21.08 -19.31 -6.46
N GLU A 4 -21.87 -19.94 -5.59
CA GLU A 4 -22.26 -21.37 -5.71
C GLU A 4 -22.92 -21.72 -7.05
N ASN A 5 -23.50 -20.74 -7.76
CA ASN A 5 -24.10 -20.89 -9.08
C ASN A 5 -23.08 -20.72 -10.24
N GLY A 6 -21.78 -20.63 -9.95
CA GLY A 6 -20.72 -20.46 -10.94
C GLY A 6 -20.57 -19.07 -11.53
N LYS A 7 -21.36 -18.09 -11.06
CA LYS A 7 -21.20 -16.68 -11.48
C LYS A 7 -20.04 -16.05 -10.72
N PRO A 8 -19.23 -15.18 -11.33
CA PRO A 8 -18.26 -14.39 -10.60
C PRO A 8 -18.95 -13.49 -9.56
N VAL A 9 -18.36 -13.36 -8.38
CA VAL A 9 -18.86 -12.44 -7.34
C VAL A 9 -18.86 -11.00 -7.84
N ILE A 10 -17.92 -10.70 -8.73
CA ILE A 10 -17.85 -9.43 -9.47
C ILE A 10 -18.24 -9.78 -10.90
N ASP A 11 -19.51 -9.59 -11.25
CA ASP A 11 -20.01 -9.99 -12.57
C ASP A 11 -19.48 -9.07 -13.68
N TYR A 12 -19.12 -7.82 -13.37
CA TYR A 12 -18.60 -6.89 -14.35
C TYR A 12 -17.98 -5.64 -13.72
N VAL A 13 -16.69 -5.45 -13.85
CA VAL A 13 -16.11 -4.11 -13.79
C VAL A 13 -16.17 -3.55 -15.21
N LEU A 14 -17.18 -2.73 -15.49
CA LEU A 14 -17.27 -2.00 -16.74
C LEU A 14 -16.12 -1.00 -16.82
N PHE A 15 -15.03 -1.41 -17.43
CA PHE A 15 -14.09 -0.46 -17.99
C PHE A 15 -14.72 0.18 -19.23
N TYR A 16 -15.53 1.20 -19.01
CA TYR A 16 -15.93 2.06 -20.11
C TYR A 16 -14.70 2.89 -20.48
N GLU A 17 -14.01 2.48 -21.52
CA GLU A 17 -12.92 3.26 -22.09
C GLU A 17 -13.42 4.64 -22.61
N ASP A 18 -14.69 4.80 -22.89
CA ASP A 18 -15.21 5.93 -23.65
C ASP A 18 -16.27 6.82 -22.99
N THR A 19 -16.73 6.58 -21.76
CA THR A 19 -17.70 7.48 -21.15
C THR A 19 -17.08 8.34 -20.05
N ALA A 20 -17.20 9.66 -20.22
CA ALA A 20 -16.82 10.66 -19.23
C ALA A 20 -17.72 10.65 -17.96
N GLU A 21 -18.68 9.72 -17.88
CA GLU A 21 -19.63 9.65 -16.79
C GLU A 21 -19.03 9.03 -15.54
N THR A 22 -18.99 9.80 -14.48
CA THR A 22 -18.69 9.32 -13.14
C THR A 22 -19.90 8.55 -12.63
N LEU A 23 -19.70 7.30 -12.18
CA LEU A 23 -20.77 6.52 -11.56
C LEU A 23 -21.29 7.26 -10.34
N SER A 24 -22.62 7.43 -10.25
CA SER A 24 -23.27 7.97 -9.07
C SER A 24 -23.20 6.97 -7.91
N GLU A 25 -23.34 7.44 -6.69
CA GLU A 25 -23.39 6.58 -5.50
C GLU A 25 -24.49 5.52 -5.65
N GLN A 26 -25.66 5.89 -6.16
CA GLN A 26 -26.76 4.95 -6.39
C GLN A 26 -26.41 3.87 -7.42
N GLN A 27 -25.69 4.22 -8.48
CA GLN A 27 -25.19 3.23 -9.45
C GLN A 27 -24.19 2.28 -8.80
N LEU A 28 -23.29 2.79 -7.96
CA LEU A 28 -22.31 1.97 -7.22
C LEU A 28 -22.97 0.99 -6.25
N TYR A 29 -24.09 1.37 -5.61
CA TYR A 29 -24.87 0.46 -4.76
C TYR A 29 -25.53 -0.67 -5.55
N THR A 30 -25.90 -0.43 -6.80
CA THR A 30 -26.61 -1.43 -7.63
C THR A 30 -25.68 -2.22 -8.54
N PHE A 31 -24.40 -1.82 -8.61
CA PHE A 31 -23.42 -2.42 -9.51
C PHE A 31 -22.96 -3.82 -9.09
N PHE A 32 -22.95 -4.06 -7.78
CA PHE A 32 -22.55 -5.32 -7.20
C PHE A 32 -23.73 -5.93 -6.44
N ASP A 33 -24.08 -7.14 -6.79
CA ASP A 33 -25.04 -7.92 -6.02
C ASP A 33 -24.28 -8.88 -5.10
N PHE A 34 -24.00 -8.40 -3.88
CA PHE A 34 -23.33 -9.21 -2.88
C PHE A 34 -24.37 -9.97 -2.05
N PRO A 35 -24.29 -11.31 -1.98
CA PRO A 35 -25.10 -12.09 -1.05
C PRO A 35 -24.88 -11.61 0.39
N GLN A 36 -25.96 -11.50 1.19
CA GLN A 36 -25.87 -10.98 2.56
C GLN A 36 -24.88 -11.79 3.42
N ASN A 37 -24.84 -13.10 3.26
CA ASN A 37 -23.89 -13.96 3.98
C ASN A 37 -22.42 -13.63 3.65
N PHE A 38 -22.13 -13.15 2.45
CA PHE A 38 -20.78 -12.70 2.08
C PHE A 38 -20.42 -11.40 2.79
N ILE A 39 -21.37 -10.45 2.85
CA ILE A 39 -21.20 -9.17 3.58
C ILE A 39 -20.99 -9.46 5.09
N ASP A 40 -21.79 -10.33 5.65
CA ASP A 40 -21.70 -10.71 7.07
C ASP A 40 -20.36 -11.39 7.39
N ASP A 41 -19.87 -12.27 6.52
CA ASP A 41 -18.56 -12.91 6.66
C ASP A 41 -17.41 -11.88 6.59
N LEU A 42 -17.48 -10.92 5.67
CA LEU A 42 -16.49 -9.84 5.59
C LEU A 42 -16.50 -8.97 6.85
N LYS A 43 -17.68 -8.60 7.35
CA LYS A 43 -17.81 -7.83 8.59
C LYS A 43 -17.20 -8.56 9.77
N MET A 44 -17.54 -9.84 9.93
CA MET A 44 -16.98 -10.68 10.99
C MET A 44 -15.45 -10.78 10.90
N LYS A 45 -14.91 -10.99 9.71
CA LYS A 45 -13.45 -11.02 9.48
C LYS A 45 -12.80 -9.69 9.82
N HIS A 46 -13.40 -8.60 9.40
CA HIS A 46 -12.93 -7.25 9.72
C HIS A 46 -12.93 -7.00 11.23
N GLU A 47 -14.02 -7.31 11.93
CA GLU A 47 -14.12 -7.18 13.38
C GLU A 47 -13.07 -8.03 14.11
N ASN A 48 -12.83 -9.26 13.64
CA ASN A 48 -11.78 -10.11 14.19
C ASN A 48 -10.39 -9.50 14.06
N VAL A 49 -10.09 -8.86 12.90
CA VAL A 49 -8.82 -8.15 12.70
C VAL A 49 -8.73 -6.96 13.66
N ILE A 50 -9.76 -6.12 13.72
CA ILE A 50 -9.77 -4.93 14.60
C ILE A 50 -9.60 -5.34 16.07
N ASN A 51 -10.32 -6.35 16.53
CA ASN A 51 -10.21 -6.86 17.89
C ASN A 51 -8.86 -7.53 18.19
N GLY A 52 -8.14 -7.95 17.17
CA GLY A 52 -6.80 -8.54 17.29
C GLY A 52 -5.66 -7.53 17.25
N ILE A 53 -5.94 -6.26 16.92
CA ILE A 53 -4.92 -5.20 16.93
C ILE A 53 -4.57 -4.90 18.41
N PRO A 54 -3.29 -4.92 18.79
CA PRO A 54 -2.90 -4.58 20.15
C PRO A 54 -3.16 -3.10 20.46
N ASP A 55 -3.63 -2.81 21.68
CA ASP A 55 -3.91 -1.45 22.15
C ASP A 55 -2.67 -0.54 22.18
N ILE A 56 -1.50 -1.14 22.29
CA ILE A 56 -0.22 -0.44 22.32
C ILE A 56 0.59 -0.88 21.09
N ALA A 57 0.97 0.10 20.28
CA ALA A 57 1.84 -0.15 19.14
C ALA A 57 3.16 -0.80 19.58
N PRO A 58 3.68 -1.78 18.83
CA PRO A 58 4.98 -2.35 19.11
C PRO A 58 6.09 -1.27 19.17
N HIS A 59 6.99 -1.39 20.12
CA HIS A 59 8.05 -0.42 20.39
C HIS A 59 9.10 -0.26 19.27
N PHE A 60 9.06 -1.10 18.25
CA PHE A 60 9.95 -0.99 17.10
C PHE A 60 9.52 0.08 16.09
N TYR A 61 8.27 0.54 16.15
CA TYR A 61 7.82 1.67 15.33
C TYR A 61 8.36 2.97 15.89
N ASN A 62 9.05 3.74 15.05
CA ASN A 62 9.66 5.00 15.50
C ASN A 62 9.84 5.99 14.35
N GLY A 63 9.48 7.25 14.62
CA GLY A 63 9.72 8.37 13.72
C GLY A 63 8.93 8.32 12.41
N ASN A 64 9.35 9.20 11.50
CA ASN A 64 8.71 9.39 10.20
C ASN A 64 9.58 8.80 9.08
N GLY A 65 8.96 8.25 8.05
CA GLY A 65 9.70 7.75 6.89
C GLY A 65 8.81 7.36 5.71
N TYR A 66 9.48 7.05 4.62
CA TYR A 66 8.83 6.64 3.38
C TYR A 66 8.93 5.14 3.19
N VAL A 67 7.85 4.56 2.71
CA VAL A 67 7.74 3.13 2.41
C VAL A 67 7.39 2.97 0.93
N ALA A 68 8.14 2.15 0.22
CA ALA A 68 7.79 1.77 -1.15
C ALA A 68 8.01 0.26 -1.35
N VAL A 69 7.34 -0.29 -2.36
CA VAL A 69 7.55 -1.69 -2.77
C VAL A 69 8.42 -1.69 -4.02
N GLY A 70 9.56 -2.36 -3.95
CA GLY A 70 10.48 -2.57 -5.06
C GLY A 70 10.28 -3.91 -5.74
N GLY A 71 11.34 -4.40 -6.35
CA GLY A 71 11.40 -5.65 -7.10
C GLY A 71 11.51 -5.42 -8.60
N GLY A 72 12.50 -6.03 -9.25
CA GLY A 72 12.73 -5.88 -10.67
C GLY A 72 12.85 -4.41 -11.10
N ILE A 73 12.09 -4.01 -12.11
CA ILE A 73 12.09 -2.62 -12.63
C ILE A 73 11.60 -1.59 -11.60
N TYR A 74 10.70 -1.99 -10.68
CA TYR A 74 10.16 -1.09 -9.67
C TYR A 74 11.20 -0.61 -8.67
N SER A 75 12.27 -1.37 -8.42
CA SER A 75 13.41 -0.91 -7.62
C SER A 75 14.10 0.31 -8.25
N TRP A 76 14.24 0.33 -9.57
CA TRP A 76 14.83 1.46 -10.28
C TRP A 76 13.90 2.67 -10.34
N TYR A 77 12.59 2.47 -10.45
CA TYR A 77 11.62 3.55 -10.32
C TYR A 77 11.65 4.15 -8.92
N ALA A 78 11.68 3.31 -7.88
CA ALA A 78 11.80 3.76 -6.50
C ALA A 78 13.09 4.57 -6.27
N LEU A 79 14.22 4.19 -6.89
CA LEU A 79 15.45 4.98 -6.85
C LEU A 79 15.25 6.39 -7.40
N LEU A 80 14.60 6.52 -8.55
CA LEU A 80 14.29 7.84 -9.12
C LEU A 80 13.35 8.65 -8.19
N GLY A 81 12.37 7.99 -7.57
CA GLY A 81 11.51 8.60 -6.55
C GLY A 81 12.32 9.14 -5.37
N ILE A 82 13.25 8.34 -4.83
CA ILE A 82 14.15 8.76 -3.73
C ILE A 82 15.02 9.95 -4.15
N GLU A 83 15.59 9.91 -5.34
CA GLU A 83 16.41 11.02 -5.86
C GLU A 83 15.58 12.33 -5.92
N THR A 84 14.31 12.24 -6.33
CA THR A 84 13.43 13.42 -6.32
C THR A 84 13.11 13.91 -4.92
N LEU A 85 12.90 13.01 -3.93
CA LEU A 85 12.76 13.36 -2.52
C LEU A 85 13.98 14.14 -2.02
N ARG A 86 15.18 13.64 -2.30
CA ARG A 86 16.42 14.31 -1.88
C ARG A 86 16.59 15.66 -2.56
N LYS A 87 16.22 15.75 -3.84
CA LYS A 87 16.27 17.01 -4.60
C LYS A 87 15.33 18.08 -4.05
N VAL A 88 14.17 17.72 -3.54
CA VAL A 88 13.22 18.67 -2.92
C VAL A 88 13.50 18.91 -1.44
N GLY A 89 14.57 18.33 -0.89
CA GLY A 89 15.07 18.61 0.45
C GLY A 89 14.62 17.67 1.55
N SER A 90 13.88 16.60 1.25
CA SER A 90 13.58 15.56 2.23
C SER A 90 14.84 14.80 2.61
N THR A 91 15.03 14.58 3.91
CA THR A 91 16.12 13.77 4.48
C THR A 91 15.60 12.55 5.25
N LEU A 92 14.30 12.37 5.33
CA LEU A 92 13.68 11.25 6.04
C LEU A 92 14.11 9.90 5.44
N PRO A 93 14.25 8.87 6.27
CA PRO A 93 14.63 7.54 5.80
C PRO A 93 13.59 6.92 4.87
N VAL A 94 14.05 6.05 3.98
CA VAL A 94 13.21 5.32 3.03
C VAL A 94 13.44 3.83 3.18
N GLU A 95 12.38 3.05 3.28
CA GLU A 95 12.40 1.60 3.27
C GLU A 95 11.79 1.06 1.97
N ILE A 96 12.60 0.31 1.22
CA ILE A 96 12.16 -0.36 -0.02
C ILE A 96 11.94 -1.83 0.28
N PHE A 97 10.69 -2.26 0.21
CA PHE A 97 10.30 -3.64 0.47
C PHE A 97 10.42 -4.48 -0.78
N LEU A 98 11.20 -5.55 -0.69
CA LEU A 98 11.43 -6.49 -1.80
C LEU A 98 10.57 -7.73 -1.60
N PRO A 99 9.61 -8.00 -2.53
CA PRO A 99 8.70 -9.14 -2.43
C PRO A 99 9.41 -10.50 -2.47
N ASN A 100 10.38 -10.68 -3.37
CA ASN A 100 11.04 -11.95 -3.60
C ASN A 100 12.53 -11.89 -3.26
N GLU A 101 13.13 -13.02 -2.91
CA GLU A 101 14.58 -13.14 -2.70
C GLU A 101 15.40 -12.75 -3.94
N SER A 102 14.86 -13.06 -5.14
CA SER A 102 15.49 -12.72 -6.42
C SER A 102 15.51 -11.22 -6.73
N ASP A 103 14.73 -10.41 -6.00
CA ASP A 103 14.68 -8.97 -6.18
C ASP A 103 15.84 -8.24 -5.47
N TYR A 104 16.60 -8.97 -4.61
CA TYR A 104 17.73 -8.40 -3.91
C TYR A 104 18.92 -8.20 -4.85
N ASP A 105 19.36 -6.97 -4.99
CA ASP A 105 20.57 -6.59 -5.70
C ASP A 105 21.56 -5.93 -4.73
N TYR A 106 22.73 -6.52 -4.59
CA TYR A 106 23.76 -6.03 -3.66
C TYR A 106 24.21 -4.60 -3.97
N GLN A 107 24.38 -4.25 -5.25
CA GLN A 107 24.83 -2.90 -5.63
C GLN A 107 23.76 -1.88 -5.28
N TYR A 108 22.51 -2.19 -5.56
CA TYR A 108 21.36 -1.35 -5.24
C TYR A 108 21.19 -1.20 -3.73
N CYS A 109 21.07 -2.31 -3.00
CA CYS A 109 20.69 -2.31 -1.59
C CYS A 109 21.83 -1.88 -0.66
N GLU A 110 23.10 -2.27 -0.97
CA GLU A 110 24.24 -2.07 -0.05
C GLU A 110 25.16 -0.91 -0.47
N LYS A 111 25.09 -0.45 -1.71
CA LYS A 111 25.99 0.61 -2.20
C LYS A 111 25.26 1.89 -2.58
N ILE A 112 24.12 1.79 -3.25
CA ILE A 112 23.39 2.97 -3.76
C ILE A 112 22.47 3.52 -2.68
N LEU A 113 21.50 2.73 -2.21
CA LEU A 113 20.47 3.20 -1.27
C LEU A 113 21.01 3.82 0.02
N PRO A 114 22.07 3.28 0.67
CA PRO A 114 22.60 3.88 1.90
C PRO A 114 23.12 5.31 1.72
N GLN A 115 23.61 5.68 0.53
CA GLN A 115 24.04 7.04 0.22
C GLN A 115 22.87 8.02 0.15
N LEU A 116 21.67 7.50 -0.02
CA LEU A 116 20.42 8.24 -0.11
C LEU A 116 19.55 8.11 1.16
N ASN A 117 20.13 7.69 2.30
CA ASN A 117 19.38 7.38 3.51
C ASN A 117 18.20 6.44 3.25
N ALA A 118 18.44 5.37 2.50
CA ALA A 118 17.45 4.36 2.16
C ALA A 118 18.02 2.95 2.34
N LYS A 119 17.16 1.96 2.52
CA LYS A 119 17.56 0.55 2.67
C LYS A 119 16.52 -0.38 2.04
N CYS A 120 16.98 -1.57 1.63
CA CYS A 120 16.11 -2.68 1.28
C CYS A 120 15.63 -3.44 2.52
N ILE A 121 14.38 -3.89 2.46
CA ILE A 121 13.78 -4.82 3.41
C ILE A 121 13.24 -6.02 2.63
N GLU A 122 13.81 -7.18 2.84
CA GLU A 122 13.35 -8.42 2.19
C GLU A 122 12.14 -8.98 2.94
N MET A 123 10.96 -8.99 2.31
CA MET A 123 9.71 -9.40 2.95
C MET A 123 9.75 -10.82 3.50
N HIS A 124 10.43 -11.74 2.80
CA HIS A 124 10.56 -13.12 3.26
C HIS A 124 11.34 -13.25 4.59
N ARG A 125 12.22 -12.31 4.89
CA ARG A 125 12.94 -12.29 6.19
C ARG A 125 12.07 -11.77 7.32
N VAL A 126 11.09 -10.90 7.01
CA VAL A 126 10.18 -10.33 8.00
C VAL A 126 9.04 -11.31 8.31
N PHE A 127 8.38 -11.83 7.29
CA PHE A 127 7.19 -12.67 7.44
C PHE A 127 7.49 -14.17 7.38
N GLY A 128 8.72 -14.55 7.04
CA GLY A 128 9.08 -15.91 6.68
C GLY A 128 8.59 -16.29 5.27
N SER A 129 9.37 -17.12 4.57
CA SER A 129 9.04 -17.54 3.20
C SER A 129 7.70 -18.31 3.13
N GLU A 130 7.40 -19.10 4.16
CA GLU A 130 6.13 -19.84 4.26
C GLU A 130 4.95 -18.94 4.59
N GLY A 131 5.16 -17.87 5.38
CA GLY A 131 4.10 -16.91 5.72
C GLY A 131 3.54 -16.24 4.47
N LEU A 132 4.39 -15.66 3.63
CA LEU A 132 3.96 -14.99 2.39
C LEU A 132 3.29 -15.95 1.41
N LYS A 133 3.78 -17.19 1.27
CA LYS A 133 3.17 -18.20 0.40
C LYS A 133 1.79 -18.64 0.90
N ASN A 134 1.64 -18.84 2.21
CA ASN A 134 0.38 -19.26 2.80
C ASN A 134 -0.72 -18.20 2.64
N PHE A 135 -0.37 -16.92 2.66
CA PHE A 135 -1.31 -15.81 2.41
C PHE A 135 -1.52 -15.52 0.93
N GLN A 136 -0.76 -16.16 0.03
CA GLN A 136 -0.83 -15.91 -1.42
C GLN A 136 -0.76 -14.41 -1.75
N VAL A 137 0.21 -13.72 -1.12
CA VAL A 137 0.37 -12.28 -1.28
C VAL A 137 0.86 -11.97 -2.69
N GLU A 138 0.12 -11.15 -3.42
CA GLU A 138 0.43 -10.81 -4.81
C GLU A 138 0.11 -9.33 -5.11
N GLY A 139 0.83 -8.76 -6.06
CA GLY A 139 0.54 -7.45 -6.63
C GLY A 139 0.45 -6.33 -5.59
N TYR A 140 -0.64 -5.58 -5.60
CA TYR A 140 -0.84 -4.43 -4.71
C TYR A 140 -0.93 -4.78 -3.21
N GLN A 141 -1.18 -6.04 -2.87
CA GLN A 141 -1.23 -6.49 -1.47
C GLN A 141 0.10 -6.27 -0.76
N TYR A 142 1.23 -6.34 -1.46
CA TYR A 142 2.54 -6.08 -0.88
C TYR A 142 2.65 -4.71 -0.20
N LYS A 143 1.89 -3.70 -0.64
CA LYS A 143 1.88 -2.37 -0.04
C LYS A 143 1.40 -2.40 1.42
N VAL A 144 0.34 -3.17 1.71
CA VAL A 144 -0.17 -3.33 3.07
C VAL A 144 0.85 -4.03 3.96
N PHE A 145 1.46 -5.10 3.47
CA PHE A 145 2.49 -5.83 4.21
C PHE A 145 3.75 -4.98 4.42
N ALA A 146 4.12 -4.15 3.45
CA ALA A 146 5.22 -3.21 3.59
C ALA A 146 4.98 -2.19 4.70
N LEU A 147 3.78 -1.61 4.77
CA LEU A 147 3.40 -0.70 5.86
C LEU A 147 3.46 -1.38 7.23
N LEU A 148 2.92 -2.60 7.36
CA LEU A 148 2.94 -3.36 8.62
C LEU A 148 4.35 -3.76 9.06
N ALA A 149 5.25 -3.98 8.11
CA ALA A 149 6.62 -4.40 8.38
C ALA A 149 7.61 -3.24 8.48
N SER A 150 7.18 -2.02 8.15
CA SER A 150 8.04 -0.83 8.24
C SER A 150 8.45 -0.54 9.68
N SER A 151 9.56 0.13 9.85
CA SER A 151 10.03 0.54 11.19
C SER A 151 9.49 1.90 11.63
N PHE A 152 8.67 2.57 10.81
CA PHE A 152 8.20 3.92 11.06
C PHE A 152 6.90 3.94 11.85
N GLU A 153 6.82 4.83 12.82
CA GLU A 153 5.57 5.16 13.51
C GLU A 153 4.60 5.89 12.57
N ASN A 154 5.14 6.81 11.78
CA ASN A 154 4.40 7.54 10.76
C ASN A 154 5.00 7.21 9.39
N ALA A 155 4.30 6.40 8.61
CA ALA A 155 4.76 5.93 7.32
C ALA A 155 4.04 6.64 6.17
N PHE A 156 4.80 7.20 5.22
CA PHE A 156 4.28 7.67 3.95
C PHE A 156 4.45 6.57 2.90
N LEU A 157 3.35 5.93 2.52
CA LEU A 157 3.37 4.98 1.42
C LEU A 157 3.51 5.71 0.09
N MET A 158 4.58 5.43 -0.62
CA MET A 158 4.89 6.00 -1.92
C MET A 158 4.88 4.88 -2.96
N ASP A 159 4.14 5.06 -4.04
CA ASP A 159 4.27 4.16 -5.18
C ASP A 159 5.67 4.29 -5.79
N SER A 160 6.21 3.18 -6.25
CA SER A 160 7.58 3.13 -6.78
C SER A 160 7.82 4.08 -7.95
N ASP A 161 6.79 4.40 -8.70
CA ASP A 161 6.79 5.32 -9.84
C ASP A 161 6.31 6.74 -9.50
N THR A 162 6.24 7.07 -8.21
CA THR A 162 5.87 8.41 -7.73
C THR A 162 7.10 9.30 -7.56
N TYR A 163 7.00 10.55 -7.99
CA TYR A 163 8.08 11.53 -7.94
C TYR A 163 7.67 12.77 -7.18
N ALA A 164 8.51 13.19 -6.23
CA ALA A 164 8.27 14.38 -5.44
C ALA A 164 8.57 15.65 -6.24
N VAL A 165 7.59 16.56 -6.33
CA VAL A 165 7.75 17.89 -6.95
C VAL A 165 7.93 19.00 -5.92
N SER A 166 7.59 18.72 -4.66
CA SER A 166 7.82 19.57 -3.49
C SER A 166 8.11 18.66 -2.30
N ASN A 167 8.68 19.21 -1.20
CA ASN A 167 9.00 18.41 -0.03
C ASN A 167 7.73 17.90 0.66
N PRO A 168 7.46 16.57 0.64
CA PRO A 168 6.26 16.02 1.26
C PRO A 168 6.38 15.82 2.77
N ASP A 169 7.54 16.06 3.38
CA ASP A 169 7.74 15.94 4.83
C ASP A 169 6.76 16.84 5.61
N VAL A 170 6.32 17.93 5.01
CA VAL A 170 5.34 18.87 5.61
C VAL A 170 3.99 18.20 5.91
N LEU A 171 3.68 17.05 5.29
CA LEU A 171 2.44 16.34 5.56
C LEU A 171 2.45 15.68 6.94
N PHE A 172 3.60 15.29 7.47
CA PHE A 172 3.71 14.68 8.80
C PHE A 172 3.40 15.66 9.93
N ASP A 173 3.66 16.97 9.69
CA ASP A 173 3.40 18.05 10.65
C ASP A 173 2.15 18.86 10.29
N SER A 174 1.35 18.39 9.34
CA SER A 174 0.13 19.07 8.91
C SER A 174 -0.99 18.93 9.93
N GLU A 175 -1.79 19.98 10.10
CA GLU A 175 -3.00 19.94 10.94
C GLU A 175 -3.93 18.76 10.58
N LEU A 176 -4.01 18.44 9.29
CA LEU A 176 -4.80 17.30 8.81
C LEU A 176 -4.28 15.98 9.40
N TYR A 177 -2.96 15.77 9.35
CA TYR A 177 -2.36 14.55 9.89
C TYR A 177 -2.40 14.52 11.43
N GLU A 178 -2.18 15.65 12.08
CA GLU A 178 -2.28 15.75 13.53
C GLU A 178 -3.66 15.37 14.06
N ASN A 179 -4.71 15.78 13.35
CA ASN A 179 -6.09 15.53 13.76
C ASN A 179 -6.59 14.11 13.42
N TYR A 180 -6.22 13.58 12.26
CA TYR A 180 -6.82 12.34 11.73
C TYR A 180 -5.85 11.15 11.71
N LYS A 181 -4.54 11.38 11.85
CA LYS A 181 -3.48 10.37 11.81
C LYS A 181 -3.44 9.55 10.51
N MET A 182 -4.21 9.94 9.52
CA MET A 182 -4.26 9.32 8.20
C MET A 182 -4.65 10.37 7.16
N ILE A 183 -3.89 10.44 6.08
CA ILE A 183 -4.18 11.28 4.92
C ILE A 183 -4.29 10.36 3.71
N THR A 184 -5.39 10.44 3.00
CA THR A 184 -5.60 9.78 1.71
C THR A 184 -6.14 10.78 0.71
N TRP A 185 -5.89 10.53 -0.56
CA TRP A 185 -6.45 11.31 -1.66
C TRP A 185 -7.03 10.38 -2.72
N PRO A 186 -8.07 10.84 -3.45
CA PRO A 186 -8.63 10.03 -4.51
C PRO A 186 -7.61 9.87 -5.65
N ASP A 187 -7.55 8.67 -6.20
CA ASP A 187 -6.82 8.40 -7.42
C ASP A 187 -7.52 9.06 -8.63
N PHE A 188 -6.82 9.19 -9.74
CA PHE A 188 -7.38 9.69 -11.01
C PHE A 188 -8.37 8.72 -11.65
N TRP A 189 -8.47 7.51 -11.14
CA TRP A 189 -9.43 6.52 -11.61
C TRP A 189 -10.87 6.90 -11.23
N ARG A 190 -11.82 6.48 -12.05
CA ARG A 190 -13.24 6.64 -11.76
C ARG A 190 -13.60 5.94 -10.44
N ARG A 191 -14.62 6.42 -9.79
CA ARG A 191 -15.18 5.73 -8.63
C ARG A 191 -15.71 4.37 -9.06
N THR A 192 -15.09 3.31 -8.56
CA THR A 192 -15.48 1.93 -8.84
C THR A 192 -15.73 1.13 -7.56
N THR A 193 -15.54 1.77 -6.41
CA THR A 193 -15.69 1.11 -5.11
C THR A 193 -17.17 1.13 -4.71
N SER A 194 -17.71 -0.06 -4.41
CA SER A 194 -19.04 -0.19 -3.82
C SER A 194 -19.04 0.42 -2.42
N PRO A 195 -20.08 1.19 -2.04
CA PRO A 195 -20.22 1.71 -0.69
C PRO A 195 -20.77 0.66 0.31
N VAL A 196 -20.99 -0.56 -0.14
CA VAL A 196 -21.48 -1.68 0.70
C VAL A 196 -20.31 -2.40 1.35
#